data_6c8cd24f281c2e821870a4d3c56654f9
#
_entry.id   6c8cd24f281c2e821870a4d3c56654f9
#
_cell.length_a   1.000
_cell.length_b   1.000
_cell.length_c   1.000
_cell.angle_alpha   90.00
_cell.angle_beta   90.00
_cell.angle_gamma   90.00
#
_symmetry.space_group_name_H-M   'P 1'
#
loop_
_entity.id
_entity.type
_entity.pdbx_description
1 polymer ?
#
loop_
_entity_poly.entity_id
_entity_poly.type
_entity_poly.pdbx_seq_one_letter_code
_entity_poly.pdbx_strand_id
1 'polypeptide(L)'
;MSGDRIRGAFAGLAVGDAAGWPAGRHRSALHAPWSRRLHRELDAFAEEHRVTTLPVPFALNQPVTPLALGPSDDAEWLAWTALTIDRPRAEAFRELGEPGQDVRARISVATALENLARGVEPPASGHDNPHHFDDAAAVRAVAFGALGRDPAEDARVTNAGDGVLGALAMAAAVAAAVATGSAGEAVEAALAVLPEDTAIGHNARLAIEAARAAGDPFAAVPALDAALLDHVYSYAVGAAQTVPVALALAEVSGGALGRAVPAAACLAPLATRRPP
;
A
#
# COMPACT_ATOMS: atom_id res chain seq x y z
N MET A 1 -20.26 9.53 -17.32
CA MET A 1 -18.82 9.22 -17.50
C MET A 1 -17.96 9.54 -16.28
N SER A 2 -17.96 10.77 -15.70
CA SER A 2 -17.16 11.04 -14.48
C SER A 2 -17.63 10.21 -13.27
N GLY A 3 -18.94 10.15 -13.02
CA GLY A 3 -19.49 9.39 -11.89
C GLY A 3 -19.20 7.88 -11.94
N ASP A 4 -19.09 7.28 -13.13
CA ASP A 4 -18.75 5.85 -13.27
C ASP A 4 -17.27 5.61 -12.95
N ARG A 5 -16.39 6.54 -13.32
CA ARG A 5 -14.97 6.46 -12.99
C ARG A 5 -14.72 6.65 -11.50
N ILE A 6 -15.45 7.56 -10.84
CA ILE A 6 -15.42 7.71 -9.37
C ILE A 6 -15.83 6.39 -8.71
N ARG A 7 -16.97 5.80 -9.10
CA ARG A 7 -17.39 4.48 -8.61
C ARG A 7 -16.34 3.40 -8.89
N GLY A 8 -15.70 3.46 -10.07
CA GLY A 8 -14.62 2.58 -10.45
C GLY A 8 -13.39 2.67 -9.53
N ALA A 9 -13.00 3.87 -9.10
CA ALA A 9 -11.89 4.07 -8.17
C ALA A 9 -12.19 3.42 -6.80
N PHE A 10 -13.39 3.64 -6.25
CA PHE A 10 -13.81 3.03 -4.99
C PHE A 10 -13.93 1.50 -5.08
N ALA A 11 -14.58 1.01 -6.12
CA ALA A 11 -14.72 -0.43 -6.35
C ALA A 11 -13.36 -1.10 -6.61
N GLY A 12 -12.49 -0.44 -7.34
CA GLY A 12 -11.14 -0.92 -7.64
C GLY A 12 -10.29 -1.12 -6.40
N LEU A 13 -10.32 -0.17 -5.45
CA LEU A 13 -9.64 -0.32 -4.18
C LEU A 13 -10.23 -1.48 -3.37
N ALA A 14 -11.56 -1.56 -3.24
CA ALA A 14 -12.21 -2.63 -2.49
C ALA A 14 -11.93 -4.03 -3.09
N VAL A 15 -11.84 -4.14 -4.43
CA VAL A 15 -11.44 -5.38 -5.11
C VAL A 15 -9.98 -5.71 -4.83
N GLY A 16 -9.08 -4.71 -4.87
CA GLY A 16 -7.66 -4.88 -4.56
C GLY A 16 -7.46 -5.32 -3.12
N ASP A 17 -8.13 -4.69 -2.17
CA ASP A 17 -8.12 -5.03 -0.76
C ASP A 17 -8.58 -6.49 -0.52
N ALA A 18 -9.73 -6.87 -1.07
CA ALA A 18 -10.26 -8.23 -0.95
C ALA A 18 -9.36 -9.28 -1.61
N ALA A 19 -8.70 -8.96 -2.72
CA ALA A 19 -7.80 -9.87 -3.43
C ALA A 19 -6.43 -10.00 -2.76
N GLY A 20 -5.91 -8.93 -2.15
CA GLY A 20 -4.63 -8.92 -1.44
C GLY A 20 -4.68 -9.66 -0.10
N TRP A 21 -5.82 -9.63 0.59
CA TRP A 21 -6.00 -10.20 1.90
C TRP A 21 -5.68 -11.71 2.02
N PRO A 22 -6.14 -12.59 1.10
CA PRO A 22 -5.82 -14.02 1.17
C PRO A 22 -4.32 -14.29 1.09
N ALA A 23 -3.60 -13.58 0.22
CA ALA A 23 -2.16 -13.74 0.08
C ALA A 23 -1.43 -13.35 1.37
N GLY A 24 -1.78 -12.24 1.99
CA GLY A 24 -1.23 -11.78 3.26
C GLY A 24 -1.54 -12.74 4.41
N ARG A 25 -2.78 -13.20 4.53
CA ARG A 25 -3.18 -14.16 5.56
C ARG A 25 -2.55 -15.52 5.37
N HIS A 26 -2.50 -16.01 4.15
CA HIS A 26 -1.87 -17.29 3.82
C HIS A 26 -0.41 -17.30 4.27
N ARG A 27 0.32 -16.25 3.95
CA ARG A 27 1.71 -16.09 4.38
C ARG A 27 1.86 -15.97 5.90
N SER A 28 1.00 -15.21 6.56
CA SER A 28 1.00 -15.10 8.02
C SER A 28 0.78 -16.45 8.70
N ALA A 29 -0.09 -17.28 8.13
CA ALA A 29 -0.34 -18.65 8.61
C ALA A 29 0.84 -19.59 8.33
N LEU A 30 1.52 -19.41 7.19
CA LEU A 30 2.71 -20.21 6.84
C LEU A 30 3.91 -19.89 7.73
N HIS A 31 4.02 -18.65 8.22
CA HIS A 31 5.13 -18.20 9.05
C HIS A 31 4.84 -18.35 10.54
N ALA A 32 4.56 -19.59 10.99
CA ALA A 32 4.66 -19.90 12.40
C ALA A 32 6.06 -19.55 12.95
N PRO A 33 6.22 -19.20 14.24
CA PRO A 33 7.50 -18.73 14.80
C PRO A 33 8.70 -19.62 14.50
N TRP A 34 8.50 -20.95 14.47
CA TRP A 34 9.55 -21.90 14.13
C TRP A 34 9.91 -21.88 12.63
N SER A 35 8.95 -21.69 11.74
CA SER A 35 9.22 -21.55 10.30
C SER A 35 9.99 -20.29 10.00
N ARG A 36 9.68 -19.19 10.67
CA ARG A 36 10.44 -17.92 10.53
C ARG A 36 11.90 -18.07 10.96
N ARG A 37 12.14 -18.83 12.01
CA ARG A 37 13.49 -19.13 12.46
C ARG A 37 14.23 -19.98 11.43
N LEU A 38 13.60 -21.06 10.96
CA LEU A 38 14.17 -21.94 9.93
C LEU A 38 14.50 -21.15 8.64
N HIS A 39 13.63 -20.27 8.19
CA HIS A 39 13.91 -19.43 7.03
C HIS A 39 15.13 -18.55 7.22
N ARG A 40 15.26 -17.89 8.36
CA ARG A 40 16.45 -17.07 8.63
C ARG A 40 17.73 -17.88 8.67
N GLU A 41 17.67 -19.08 9.23
CA GLU A 41 18.82 -19.99 9.27
C GLU A 41 19.20 -20.50 7.87
N LEU A 42 18.21 -20.79 7.02
CA LEU A 42 18.43 -21.20 5.64
C LEU A 42 18.92 -20.04 4.75
N ASP A 43 18.38 -18.85 4.93
CA ASP A 43 18.82 -17.65 4.21
C ASP A 43 20.26 -17.31 4.59
N ALA A 44 20.59 -17.32 5.88
CA ALA A 44 21.96 -17.12 6.36
C ALA A 44 22.93 -18.18 5.81
N PHE A 45 22.51 -19.46 5.78
CA PHE A 45 23.30 -20.53 5.16
C PHE A 45 23.51 -20.29 3.66
N ALA A 46 22.45 -19.91 2.94
CA ALA A 46 22.54 -19.63 1.51
C ALA A 46 23.50 -18.48 1.22
N GLU A 47 23.46 -17.43 2.03
CA GLU A 47 24.34 -16.27 1.93
C GLU A 47 25.80 -16.64 2.22
N GLU A 48 26.06 -17.36 3.31
CA GLU A 48 27.38 -17.83 3.72
C GLU A 48 28.03 -18.72 2.65
N HIS A 49 27.26 -19.64 2.10
CA HIS A 49 27.73 -20.62 1.12
C HIS A 49 27.55 -20.19 -0.33
N ARG A 50 27.04 -18.97 -0.58
CA ARG A 50 26.79 -18.39 -1.91
C ARG A 50 25.95 -19.27 -2.83
N VAL A 51 24.94 -19.94 -2.28
CA VAL A 51 23.94 -20.69 -3.05
C VAL A 51 22.76 -19.80 -3.39
N THR A 52 22.35 -19.81 -4.65
CA THR A 52 21.37 -18.85 -5.18
C THR A 52 19.94 -19.15 -4.76
N THR A 53 19.61 -20.40 -4.43
CA THR A 53 18.26 -20.79 -4.00
C THR A 53 18.32 -22.09 -3.22
N LEU A 54 17.81 -22.08 -2.00
CA LEU A 54 17.48 -23.32 -1.32
C LEU A 54 16.03 -23.67 -1.65
N PRO A 55 15.76 -24.83 -2.23
CA PRO A 55 14.39 -25.26 -2.48
C PRO A 55 13.75 -25.59 -1.11
N VAL A 56 13.12 -24.59 -0.52
CA VAL A 56 12.30 -24.81 0.67
C VAL A 56 10.94 -25.29 0.19
N PRO A 57 10.50 -26.47 0.61
CA PRO A 57 9.22 -27.01 0.19
C PRO A 57 8.09 -26.28 0.92
N PHE A 58 7.80 -25.05 0.52
CA PHE A 58 6.68 -24.25 1.04
C PHE A 58 5.34 -25.01 0.94
N ALA A 59 5.23 -25.90 -0.03
CA ALA A 59 4.05 -26.71 -0.26
C ALA A 59 3.64 -27.58 0.93
N LEU A 60 4.58 -27.99 1.78
CA LEU A 60 4.29 -28.87 2.92
C LEU A 60 3.59 -28.19 4.10
N ASN A 61 3.63 -26.85 4.14
CA ASN A 61 3.06 -26.05 5.24
C ASN A 61 1.84 -25.22 4.81
N GLN A 62 1.32 -25.44 3.61
CA GLN A 62 0.15 -24.73 3.13
C GLN A 62 -1.13 -25.34 3.71
N PRO A 63 -2.07 -24.51 4.20
CA PRO A 63 -3.39 -24.99 4.55
C PRO A 63 -4.05 -25.65 3.33
N VAL A 64 -4.65 -26.82 3.53
CA VAL A 64 -5.35 -27.55 2.46
C VAL A 64 -6.67 -26.86 2.07
N THR A 65 -7.10 -25.87 2.84
CA THR A 65 -8.32 -25.13 2.59
C THR A 65 -8.10 -24.06 1.52
N PRO A 66 -9.07 -23.85 0.61
CA PRO A 66 -9.03 -22.75 -0.35
C PRO A 66 -8.85 -21.39 0.34
N LEU A 67 -8.11 -20.50 -0.30
CA LEU A 67 -8.00 -19.12 0.16
C LEU A 67 -9.38 -18.46 0.08
N ALA A 68 -9.88 -17.97 1.21
CA ALA A 68 -11.12 -17.22 1.25
C ALA A 68 -10.84 -15.73 0.99
N LEU A 69 -11.60 -15.14 0.09
CA LEU A 69 -11.62 -13.68 -0.08
C LEU A 69 -12.13 -13.05 1.23
N GLY A 70 -11.53 -11.94 1.61
CA GLY A 70 -11.96 -11.23 2.81
C GLY A 70 -11.45 -9.79 2.79
N PRO A 71 -12.15 -8.86 3.44
CA PRO A 71 -11.69 -7.48 3.54
C PRO A 71 -10.54 -7.36 4.54
N SER A 72 -9.59 -6.46 4.24
CA SER A 72 -8.72 -5.88 5.25
C SER A 72 -9.39 -4.60 5.82
N ASP A 73 -8.62 -3.59 6.13
CA ASP A 73 -9.15 -2.31 6.63
C ASP A 73 -9.13 -1.19 5.57
N ASP A 74 -8.52 -1.41 4.41
CA ASP A 74 -8.33 -0.37 3.39
C ASP A 74 -9.67 0.14 2.83
N ALA A 75 -10.61 -0.75 2.55
CA ALA A 75 -11.93 -0.36 2.08
C ALA A 75 -12.74 0.40 3.14
N GLU A 76 -12.57 0.06 4.41
CA GLU A 76 -13.21 0.79 5.53
C GLU A 76 -12.63 2.20 5.66
N TRP A 77 -11.30 2.33 5.58
CA TRP A 77 -10.63 3.63 5.61
C TRP A 77 -11.00 4.51 4.43
N LEU A 78 -11.14 3.94 3.23
CA LEU A 78 -11.64 4.65 2.06
C LEU A 78 -13.06 5.19 2.27
N ALA A 79 -13.97 4.34 2.76
CA ALA A 79 -15.35 4.70 3.02
C ALA A 79 -15.47 5.78 4.10
N TRP A 80 -14.77 5.61 5.23
CA TRP A 80 -14.73 6.61 6.31
C TRP A 80 -14.21 7.95 5.80
N THR A 81 -13.12 7.94 5.03
CA THR A 81 -12.54 9.15 4.47
C THR A 81 -13.53 9.87 3.57
N ALA A 82 -14.20 9.16 2.68
CA ALA A 82 -15.20 9.75 1.79
C ALA A 82 -16.39 10.37 2.56
N LEU A 83 -16.84 9.72 3.63
CA LEU A 83 -17.94 10.22 4.48
C LEU A 83 -17.55 11.44 5.31
N THR A 84 -16.27 11.60 5.61
CA THR A 84 -15.76 12.68 6.47
C THR A 84 -14.91 13.70 5.73
N ILE A 85 -14.87 13.67 4.39
CA ILE A 85 -13.88 14.37 3.56
C ILE A 85 -13.93 15.90 3.73
N ASP A 86 -15.10 16.47 4.00
CA ASP A 86 -15.29 17.91 4.18
C ASP A 86 -15.13 18.37 5.64
N ARG A 87 -14.77 17.45 6.55
CA ARG A 87 -14.56 17.75 7.97
C ARG A 87 -13.09 18.12 8.24
N PRO A 88 -12.81 18.98 9.28
CA PRO A 88 -11.45 19.17 9.76
C PRO A 88 -10.80 17.83 10.11
N ARG A 89 -9.66 17.52 9.50
CA ARG A 89 -9.12 16.16 9.54
C ARG A 89 -8.74 15.71 10.94
N ALA A 90 -8.03 16.54 11.70
CA ALA A 90 -7.64 16.20 13.06
C ALA A 90 -8.84 15.92 13.97
N GLU A 91 -9.96 16.65 13.82
CA GLU A 91 -11.18 16.42 14.57
C GLU A 91 -11.83 15.08 14.23
N ALA A 92 -11.93 14.78 12.94
CA ALA A 92 -12.48 13.51 12.47
C ALA A 92 -11.69 12.31 13.00
N PHE A 93 -10.36 12.40 13.04
CA PHE A 93 -9.52 11.36 13.63
C PHE A 93 -9.65 11.26 15.14
N ARG A 94 -9.82 12.38 15.89
CA ARG A 94 -10.02 12.32 17.34
C ARG A 94 -11.28 11.55 17.71
N GLU A 95 -12.36 11.73 16.96
CA GLU A 95 -13.60 10.98 17.20
C GLU A 95 -13.43 9.46 17.05
N LEU A 96 -12.55 9.01 16.14
CA LEU A 96 -12.21 7.60 16.03
C LEU A 96 -11.39 7.07 17.22
N GLY A 97 -10.63 7.94 17.88
CA GLY A 97 -9.83 7.60 19.05
C GLY A 97 -10.64 7.60 20.37
N GLU A 98 -11.96 7.88 20.34
CA GLU A 98 -12.80 7.89 21.54
C GLU A 98 -12.95 6.47 22.13
N PRO A 99 -13.05 6.35 23.47
CA PRO A 99 -13.23 5.07 24.13
C PRO A 99 -14.47 4.32 23.63
N GLY A 100 -14.31 3.05 23.29
CA GLY A 100 -15.40 2.20 22.82
C GLY A 100 -15.49 2.08 21.30
N GLN A 101 -14.63 2.76 20.54
CA GLN A 101 -14.48 2.55 19.11
C GLN A 101 -13.50 1.40 18.87
N ASP A 102 -13.95 0.37 18.17
CA ASP A 102 -13.07 -0.73 17.69
C ASP A 102 -12.56 -0.39 16.30
N VAL A 103 -11.43 0.32 16.25
CA VAL A 103 -10.82 0.78 15.00
C VAL A 103 -9.72 -0.18 14.58
N ARG A 104 -9.91 -0.84 13.44
CA ARG A 104 -8.82 -1.56 12.79
C ARG A 104 -7.89 -0.54 12.14
N ALA A 105 -6.65 -0.51 12.57
CA ALA A 105 -5.71 0.51 12.13
C ALA A 105 -4.30 -0.05 11.96
N ARG A 106 -3.55 0.53 11.03
CA ARG A 106 -2.09 0.35 10.93
C ARG A 106 -1.40 1.06 12.10
N ILE A 107 -0.15 0.72 12.35
CA ILE A 107 0.63 1.32 13.43
C ILE A 107 0.69 2.84 13.29
N SER A 108 0.86 3.36 12.07
CA SER A 108 0.87 4.80 11.82
C SER A 108 -0.41 5.49 12.30
N VAL A 109 -1.56 4.92 11.97
CA VAL A 109 -2.85 5.48 12.36
C VAL A 109 -3.09 5.32 13.87
N ALA A 110 -2.82 4.15 14.44
CA ALA A 110 -2.98 3.92 15.89
C ALA A 110 -2.12 4.89 16.70
N THR A 111 -0.83 5.05 16.33
CA THR A 111 0.07 6.00 16.99
C THR A 111 -0.41 7.45 16.84
N ALA A 112 -0.93 7.82 15.65
CA ALA A 112 -1.47 9.18 15.46
C ALA A 112 -2.70 9.43 16.33
N LEU A 113 -3.61 8.46 16.49
CA LEU A 113 -4.75 8.58 17.42
C LEU A 113 -4.29 8.77 18.87
N GLU A 114 -3.27 8.03 19.31
CA GLU A 114 -2.66 8.22 20.63
C GLU A 114 -2.01 9.60 20.76
N ASN A 115 -1.32 10.09 19.74
CA ASN A 115 -0.72 11.42 19.70
C ASN A 115 -1.78 12.51 19.83
N LEU A 116 -2.85 12.43 19.04
CA LEU A 116 -3.98 13.36 19.11
C LEU A 116 -4.66 13.36 20.49
N ALA A 117 -4.82 12.17 21.11
CA ALA A 117 -5.37 12.06 22.45
C ALA A 117 -4.49 12.73 23.52
N ARG A 118 -3.17 12.80 23.27
CA ARG A 118 -2.20 13.52 24.11
C ARG A 118 -2.08 15.01 23.77
N GLY A 119 -2.86 15.51 22.82
CA GLY A 119 -2.83 16.89 22.36
C GLY A 119 -1.69 17.22 21.39
N VAL A 120 -1.07 16.22 20.78
CA VAL A 120 -0.07 16.42 19.73
C VAL A 120 -0.81 16.63 18.41
N GLU A 121 -0.73 17.85 17.87
CA GLU A 121 -1.44 18.24 16.67
C GLU A 121 -0.67 17.91 15.37
N PRO A 122 -1.36 17.75 14.23
CA PRO A 122 -0.69 17.68 12.94
C PRO A 122 0.11 18.96 12.64
N PRO A 123 1.29 18.85 11.98
CA PRO A 123 1.88 17.63 11.42
C PRO A 123 2.67 16.79 12.43
N ALA A 124 2.84 17.25 13.67
CA ALA A 124 3.64 16.54 14.66
C ALA A 124 3.06 15.17 15.02
N SER A 125 1.74 15.01 15.04
CA SER A 125 1.08 13.71 15.27
C SER A 125 1.48 12.64 14.25
N GLY A 126 1.66 13.03 12.99
CA GLY A 126 2.11 12.14 11.93
C GLY A 126 3.62 11.96 11.87
N HIS A 127 4.39 12.96 12.31
CA HIS A 127 5.84 12.91 12.31
C HIS A 127 6.40 12.13 13.51
N ASP A 128 5.87 12.34 14.70
CA ASP A 128 6.23 11.62 15.92
C ASP A 128 5.57 10.24 15.96
N ASN A 129 5.94 9.41 15.01
CA ASN A 129 5.27 8.17 14.66
C ASN A 129 6.29 7.19 14.04
N PRO A 130 6.53 6.01 14.64
CA PRO A 130 7.55 5.07 14.16
C PRO A 130 7.26 4.52 12.76
N HIS A 131 6.01 4.59 12.29
CA HIS A 131 5.58 4.12 10.98
C HIS A 131 5.08 5.26 10.08
N HIS A 132 5.53 6.49 10.30
CA HIS A 132 5.15 7.67 9.52
C HIS A 132 5.31 7.51 7.99
N PHE A 133 6.11 6.55 7.55
CA PHE A 133 6.45 6.28 6.16
C PHE A 133 5.52 5.27 5.47
N ASP A 134 4.55 4.70 6.18
CA ASP A 134 3.65 3.69 5.60
C ASP A 134 2.63 4.29 4.61
N ASP A 135 1.88 3.43 3.93
CA ASP A 135 0.97 3.79 2.85
C ASP A 135 -0.48 4.05 3.31
N ALA A 136 -0.75 4.12 4.62
CA ALA A 136 -2.10 4.32 5.14
C ALA A 136 -2.76 5.61 4.59
N ALA A 137 -1.99 6.69 4.48
CA ALA A 137 -2.48 7.93 3.88
C ALA A 137 -2.71 7.80 2.36
N ALA A 138 -1.91 7.00 1.65
CA ALA A 138 -2.09 6.76 0.22
C ALA A 138 -3.40 6.01 -0.08
N VAL A 139 -3.80 5.06 0.77
CA VAL A 139 -5.10 4.39 0.69
C VAL A 139 -6.25 5.40 0.81
N ARG A 140 -6.21 6.26 1.82
CA ARG A 140 -7.24 7.29 2.03
C ARG A 140 -7.26 8.35 0.94
N ALA A 141 -6.10 8.65 0.36
CA ALA A 141 -5.93 9.63 -0.72
C ALA A 141 -6.72 9.27 -1.99
N VAL A 142 -7.09 8.01 -2.19
CA VAL A 142 -7.97 7.59 -3.29
C VAL A 142 -9.31 8.34 -3.23
N ALA A 143 -9.91 8.53 -2.04
CA ALA A 143 -11.14 9.31 -1.90
C ALA A 143 -10.93 10.78 -2.29
N PHE A 144 -9.83 11.38 -1.84
CA PHE A 144 -9.50 12.78 -2.16
C PHE A 144 -9.32 12.97 -3.66
N GLY A 145 -8.52 12.12 -4.32
CA GLY A 145 -8.33 12.18 -5.77
C GLY A 145 -9.63 11.97 -6.55
N ALA A 146 -10.45 10.99 -6.16
CA ALA A 146 -11.72 10.69 -6.83
C ALA A 146 -12.72 11.84 -6.71
N LEU A 147 -12.70 12.59 -5.62
CA LEU A 147 -13.61 13.69 -5.33
C LEU A 147 -13.00 15.08 -5.60
N GLY A 148 -11.77 15.13 -6.15
CA GLY A 148 -11.08 16.37 -6.51
C GLY A 148 -10.71 17.24 -5.30
N ARG A 149 -10.27 16.62 -4.21
CA ARG A 149 -9.84 17.28 -2.97
C ARG A 149 -8.36 17.07 -2.71
N ASP A 150 -7.74 17.97 -1.94
CA ASP A 150 -6.34 17.86 -1.52
C ASP A 150 -6.20 16.92 -0.31
N PRO A 151 -5.36 15.86 -0.38
CA PRO A 151 -5.16 14.94 0.72
C PRO A 151 -4.15 15.42 1.77
N ALA A 152 -3.49 16.57 1.58
CA ALA A 152 -2.32 16.95 2.36
C ALA A 152 -2.60 17.09 3.87
N GLU A 153 -3.74 17.66 4.26
CA GLU A 153 -4.12 17.76 5.68
C GLU A 153 -4.37 16.39 6.29
N ASP A 154 -5.12 15.52 5.58
CA ASP A 154 -5.38 14.15 6.03
C ASP A 154 -4.10 13.35 6.22
N ALA A 155 -3.23 13.40 5.22
CA ALA A 155 -1.99 12.65 5.24
C ALA A 155 -1.09 13.04 6.42
N ARG A 156 -1.00 14.33 6.74
CA ARG A 156 -0.17 14.84 7.84
C ARG A 156 -0.69 14.50 9.23
N VAL A 157 -1.93 14.03 9.37
CA VAL A 157 -2.42 13.56 10.67
C VAL A 157 -1.68 12.30 11.10
N THR A 158 -1.42 11.38 10.16
CA THR A 158 -0.91 10.04 10.45
C THR A 158 0.48 9.75 9.91
N ASN A 159 0.94 10.50 8.90
CA ASN A 159 2.15 10.20 8.14
C ASN A 159 3.06 11.43 7.98
N ALA A 160 4.31 11.18 7.60
CA ALA A 160 5.30 12.19 7.23
C ALA A 160 6.18 11.65 6.08
N GLY A 161 7.02 12.51 5.49
CA GLY A 161 7.96 12.10 4.45
C GLY A 161 7.30 11.36 3.29
N ASP A 162 7.81 10.17 2.96
CA ASP A 162 7.32 9.33 1.86
C ASP A 162 5.85 8.93 2.04
N GLY A 163 5.34 8.80 3.27
CA GLY A 163 3.93 8.51 3.52
C GLY A 163 3.00 9.64 3.03
N VAL A 164 3.39 10.91 3.24
CA VAL A 164 2.66 12.07 2.72
C VAL A 164 2.82 12.18 1.20
N LEU A 165 4.03 12.01 0.69
CA LEU A 165 4.28 12.02 -0.75
C LEU A 165 3.49 10.94 -1.49
N GLY A 166 3.38 9.76 -0.90
CA GLY A 166 2.55 8.67 -1.42
C GLY A 166 1.07 9.05 -1.52
N ALA A 167 0.55 9.74 -0.51
CA ALA A 167 -0.83 10.24 -0.54
C ALA A 167 -1.04 11.28 -1.65
N LEU A 168 -0.12 12.23 -1.79
CA LEU A 168 -0.19 13.24 -2.86
C LEU A 168 -0.14 12.59 -4.25
N ALA A 169 0.75 11.63 -4.46
CA ALA A 169 0.89 10.90 -5.71
C ALA A 169 -0.37 10.09 -6.05
N MET A 170 -0.93 9.37 -5.07
CA MET A 170 -2.16 8.58 -5.28
C MET A 170 -3.36 9.46 -5.57
N ALA A 171 -3.52 10.59 -4.87
CA ALA A 171 -4.61 11.54 -5.18
C ALA A 171 -4.46 12.13 -6.58
N ALA A 172 -3.25 12.51 -6.99
CA ALA A 172 -2.98 13.03 -8.33
C ALA A 172 -3.27 11.98 -9.41
N ALA A 173 -2.81 10.74 -9.22
CA ALA A 173 -3.08 9.62 -10.14
C ALA A 173 -4.58 9.37 -10.29
N VAL A 174 -5.30 9.25 -9.18
CA VAL A 174 -6.74 8.96 -9.19
C VAL A 174 -7.53 10.12 -9.80
N ALA A 175 -7.18 11.37 -9.51
CA ALA A 175 -7.81 12.53 -10.12
C ALA A 175 -7.63 12.54 -11.64
N ALA A 176 -6.43 12.28 -12.14
CA ALA A 176 -6.14 12.17 -13.57
C ALA A 176 -6.91 10.99 -14.21
N ALA A 177 -6.91 9.81 -13.58
CA ALA A 177 -7.66 8.66 -14.06
C ALA A 177 -9.16 8.91 -14.13
N VAL A 178 -9.74 9.59 -13.15
CA VAL A 178 -11.16 9.99 -13.14
C VAL A 178 -11.45 11.00 -14.25
N ALA A 179 -10.56 11.95 -14.47
CA ALA A 179 -10.73 12.96 -15.52
C ALA A 179 -10.63 12.37 -16.93
N THR A 180 -9.61 11.57 -17.20
CA THR A 180 -9.23 11.15 -18.54
C THR A 180 -9.58 9.70 -18.87
N GLY A 181 -9.56 8.82 -17.88
CA GLY A 181 -9.68 7.37 -18.05
C GLY A 181 -8.41 6.71 -18.56
N SER A 182 -7.26 7.40 -18.51
CA SER A 182 -5.95 6.94 -18.97
C SER A 182 -5.06 6.56 -17.80
N ALA A 183 -4.55 5.33 -17.80
CA ALA A 183 -3.56 4.88 -16.82
C ALA A 183 -2.23 5.63 -16.98
N GLY A 184 -1.80 5.86 -18.23
CA GLY A 184 -0.57 6.60 -18.49
C GLY A 184 -0.62 8.04 -17.95
N GLU A 185 -1.74 8.77 -18.19
CA GLU A 185 -1.91 10.12 -17.63
C GLU A 185 -1.98 10.11 -16.09
N ALA A 186 -2.56 9.07 -15.50
CA ALA A 186 -2.56 8.89 -14.06
C ALA A 186 -1.15 8.72 -13.49
N VAL A 187 -0.33 7.91 -14.14
CA VAL A 187 1.08 7.67 -13.76
C VAL A 187 1.90 8.96 -13.90
N GLU A 188 1.76 9.67 -15.01
CA GLU A 188 2.46 10.95 -15.22
C GLU A 188 2.06 11.99 -14.16
N ALA A 189 0.77 12.08 -13.81
CA ALA A 189 0.30 12.97 -12.76
C ALA A 189 0.89 12.64 -11.39
N ALA A 190 1.02 11.36 -11.06
CA ALA A 190 1.69 10.92 -9.83
C ALA A 190 3.18 11.28 -9.82
N LEU A 191 3.89 11.02 -10.93
CA LEU A 191 5.32 11.34 -11.06
C LEU A 191 5.60 12.84 -10.95
N ALA A 192 4.69 13.68 -11.43
CA ALA A 192 4.84 15.13 -11.39
C ALA A 192 4.87 15.69 -9.96
N VAL A 193 4.30 15.00 -8.99
CA VAL A 193 4.28 15.42 -7.57
C VAL A 193 5.33 14.71 -6.71
N LEU A 194 6.06 13.74 -7.27
CA LEU A 194 7.10 12.98 -6.56
C LEU A 194 8.50 13.56 -6.88
N PRO A 195 9.18 14.19 -5.91
CA PRO A 195 10.56 14.66 -6.10
C PRO A 195 11.51 13.48 -6.37
N GLU A 196 12.43 13.65 -7.30
CA GLU A 196 13.35 12.56 -7.73
C GLU A 196 14.36 12.17 -6.66
N ASP A 197 14.70 13.10 -5.76
CA ASP A 197 15.64 12.93 -4.67
C ASP A 197 15.04 12.29 -3.41
N THR A 198 13.78 11.86 -3.47
CA THR A 198 13.11 11.10 -2.40
C THR A 198 13.12 9.59 -2.70
N ALA A 199 13.05 8.76 -1.66
CA ALA A 199 13.02 7.32 -1.85
C ALA A 199 11.80 6.89 -2.69
N ILE A 200 10.62 7.42 -2.41
CA ILE A 200 9.41 7.11 -3.18
C ILE A 200 9.51 7.58 -4.63
N GLY A 201 10.07 8.77 -4.87
CA GLY A 201 10.22 9.34 -6.21
C GLY A 201 11.22 8.56 -7.07
N HIS A 202 12.36 8.17 -6.48
CA HIS A 202 13.34 7.29 -7.13
C HIS A 202 12.72 5.91 -7.44
N ASN A 203 12.11 5.28 -6.46
CA ASN A 203 11.51 3.96 -6.61
C ASN A 203 10.36 3.94 -7.62
N ALA A 204 9.57 5.01 -7.72
CA ALA A 204 8.49 5.10 -8.71
C ALA A 204 9.04 5.07 -10.14
N ARG A 205 10.09 5.83 -10.42
CA ARG A 205 10.73 5.84 -11.75
C ARG A 205 11.37 4.50 -12.08
N LEU A 206 12.09 3.91 -11.13
CA LEU A 206 12.71 2.59 -11.27
C LEU A 206 11.64 1.50 -11.54
N ALA A 207 10.54 1.51 -10.78
CA ALA A 207 9.46 0.54 -10.94
C ALA A 207 8.80 0.63 -12.32
N ILE A 208 8.50 1.85 -12.76
CA ILE A 208 7.86 2.09 -14.06
C ILE A 208 8.80 1.68 -15.20
N GLU A 209 10.08 1.98 -15.12
CA GLU A 209 11.07 1.55 -16.10
C GLU A 209 11.15 0.02 -16.18
N ALA A 210 11.25 -0.65 -15.04
CA ALA A 210 11.26 -2.12 -14.96
C ALA A 210 10.00 -2.75 -15.55
N ALA A 211 8.83 -2.19 -15.25
CA ALA A 211 7.55 -2.68 -15.77
C ALA A 211 7.43 -2.47 -17.29
N ARG A 212 7.82 -1.30 -17.80
CA ARG A 212 7.85 -1.00 -19.23
C ARG A 212 8.80 -1.95 -19.97
N ALA A 213 9.97 -2.24 -19.42
CA ALA A 213 10.92 -3.19 -19.99
C ALA A 213 10.35 -4.62 -20.05
N ALA A 214 9.57 -5.02 -19.05
CA ALA A 214 8.92 -6.33 -19.01
C ALA A 214 7.72 -6.44 -19.97
N GLY A 215 7.01 -5.34 -20.23
CA GLY A 215 5.89 -5.25 -21.17
C GLY A 215 4.61 -6.00 -20.76
N ASP A 216 4.62 -6.70 -19.64
CA ASP A 216 3.50 -7.47 -19.09
C ASP A 216 3.52 -7.41 -17.54
N PRO A 217 2.36 -7.22 -16.85
CA PRO A 217 2.35 -7.07 -15.41
C PRO A 217 2.87 -8.30 -14.66
N PHE A 218 2.62 -9.52 -15.13
CA PHE A 218 3.17 -10.73 -14.49
C PHE A 218 4.67 -10.91 -14.76
N ALA A 219 5.12 -10.56 -15.96
CA ALA A 219 6.53 -10.57 -16.29
C ALA A 219 7.34 -9.52 -15.50
N ALA A 220 6.69 -8.42 -15.09
CA ALA A 220 7.30 -7.39 -14.26
C ALA A 220 7.49 -7.82 -12.79
N VAL A 221 6.70 -8.78 -12.28
CA VAL A 221 6.73 -9.17 -10.86
C VAL A 221 8.12 -9.48 -10.33
N PRO A 222 8.96 -10.33 -10.97
CA PRO A 222 10.29 -10.63 -10.45
C PRO A 222 11.22 -9.41 -10.39
N ALA A 223 11.13 -8.52 -11.36
CA ALA A 223 11.96 -7.31 -11.39
C ALA A 223 11.53 -6.31 -10.33
N LEU A 224 10.21 -6.13 -10.14
CA LEU A 224 9.67 -5.27 -9.10
C LEU A 224 9.99 -5.81 -7.70
N ASP A 225 9.88 -7.12 -7.50
CA ASP A 225 10.23 -7.80 -6.25
C ASP A 225 11.70 -7.55 -5.90
N ALA A 226 12.61 -7.81 -6.82
CA ALA A 226 14.04 -7.66 -6.60
C ALA A 226 14.48 -6.19 -6.40
N ALA A 227 13.82 -5.24 -7.07
CA ALA A 227 14.24 -3.84 -7.05
C ALA A 227 13.69 -3.06 -5.86
N LEU A 228 12.48 -3.39 -5.38
CA LEU A 228 11.74 -2.54 -4.47
C LEU A 228 11.43 -3.16 -3.13
N LEU A 229 11.37 -4.50 -3.04
CA LEU A 229 10.90 -5.13 -1.82
C LEU A 229 12.04 -5.44 -0.87
N ASP A 230 11.84 -5.09 0.39
CA ASP A 230 12.76 -5.44 1.46
C ASP A 230 12.48 -6.85 1.94
N HIS A 231 13.41 -7.76 1.65
CA HIS A 231 13.36 -9.16 2.05
C HIS A 231 13.90 -9.41 3.46
N VAL A 232 14.52 -8.41 4.07
CA VAL A 232 15.17 -8.53 5.39
C VAL A 232 14.26 -8.01 6.50
N TYR A 233 13.72 -6.80 6.37
CA TYR A 233 12.88 -6.13 7.36
C TYR A 233 11.53 -5.70 6.79
N SER A 234 10.91 -6.56 6.03
CA SER A 234 9.67 -6.25 5.36
C SER A 234 8.56 -5.83 6.32
N TYR A 235 8.37 -4.53 6.49
CA TYR A 235 7.12 -3.98 7.01
C TYR A 235 5.99 -4.07 5.99
N ALA A 236 6.34 -4.34 4.73
CA ALA A 236 5.43 -4.64 3.61
C ALA A 236 4.41 -3.54 3.26
N VAL A 237 4.45 -2.42 3.93
CA VAL A 237 3.47 -1.32 3.82
C VAL A 237 4.13 0.05 3.67
N GLY A 238 5.41 0.10 3.36
CA GLY A 238 6.11 1.37 3.10
C GLY A 238 5.58 2.04 1.83
N ALA A 239 5.20 3.31 1.91
CA ALA A 239 4.71 4.06 0.76
C ALA A 239 5.71 4.09 -0.40
N ALA A 240 7.01 4.13 -0.08
CA ALA A 240 8.09 4.06 -1.08
C ALA A 240 8.23 2.70 -1.78
N GLN A 241 7.44 1.68 -1.38
CA GLN A 241 7.37 0.37 -2.03
C GLN A 241 6.02 0.17 -2.70
N THR A 242 4.93 0.36 -1.97
CA THR A 242 3.56 0.04 -2.41
C THR A 242 3.08 0.97 -3.52
N VAL A 243 3.29 2.27 -3.38
CA VAL A 243 2.87 3.27 -4.38
C VAL A 243 3.63 3.11 -5.71
N PRO A 244 4.98 2.99 -5.74
CA PRO A 244 5.72 2.68 -6.96
C PRO A 244 5.23 1.44 -7.68
N VAL A 245 4.98 0.35 -6.95
CA VAL A 245 4.47 -0.89 -7.55
C VAL A 245 3.07 -0.70 -8.13
N ALA A 246 2.18 -0.02 -7.42
CA ALA A 246 0.83 0.26 -7.91
C ALA A 246 0.86 1.07 -9.22
N LEU A 247 1.70 2.10 -9.31
CA LEU A 247 1.88 2.91 -10.51
C LEU A 247 2.46 2.08 -11.67
N ALA A 248 3.49 1.28 -11.41
CA ALA A 248 4.13 0.43 -12.41
C ALA A 248 3.17 -0.62 -12.99
N LEU A 249 2.38 -1.26 -12.14
CA LEU A 249 1.38 -2.24 -12.58
C LEU A 249 0.20 -1.58 -13.30
N ALA A 250 -0.23 -0.39 -12.88
CA ALA A 250 -1.24 0.39 -13.60
C ALA A 250 -0.77 0.75 -15.01
N GLU A 251 0.48 1.18 -15.15
CA GLU A 251 1.13 1.52 -16.43
C GLU A 251 1.14 0.31 -17.38
N VAL A 252 1.79 -0.78 -16.97
CA VAL A 252 2.04 -1.93 -17.86
C VAL A 252 0.79 -2.76 -18.14
N SER A 253 -0.24 -2.67 -17.29
CA SER A 253 -1.56 -3.28 -17.54
C SER A 253 -2.48 -2.43 -18.41
N GLY A 254 -2.09 -1.16 -18.67
CA GLY A 254 -2.99 -0.19 -19.31
C GLY A 254 -4.24 0.11 -18.49
N GLY A 255 -4.16 0.00 -17.16
CA GLY A 255 -5.28 0.17 -16.23
C GLY A 255 -6.25 -1.01 -16.17
N ALA A 256 -5.92 -2.15 -16.77
CA ALA A 256 -6.75 -3.35 -16.72
C ALA A 256 -6.69 -4.02 -15.34
N LEU A 257 -7.71 -3.80 -14.50
CA LEU A 257 -7.80 -4.30 -13.12
C LEU A 257 -7.59 -5.82 -13.04
N GLY A 258 -8.19 -6.59 -13.96
CA GLY A 258 -8.05 -8.06 -14.01
C GLY A 258 -6.64 -8.57 -14.32
N ARG A 259 -5.70 -7.68 -14.69
CA ARG A 259 -4.28 -7.99 -14.89
C ARG A 259 -3.42 -7.41 -13.77
N ALA A 260 -3.69 -6.16 -13.36
CA ALA A 260 -2.91 -5.48 -12.33
C ALA A 260 -3.07 -6.13 -10.95
N VAL A 261 -4.30 -6.40 -10.52
CA VAL A 261 -4.58 -6.94 -9.16
C VAL A 261 -3.98 -8.33 -8.94
N PRO A 262 -4.15 -9.32 -9.85
CA PRO A 262 -3.49 -10.63 -9.69
C PRO A 262 -1.96 -10.54 -9.68
N ALA A 263 -1.37 -9.66 -10.50
CA ALA A 263 0.08 -9.44 -10.49
C ALA A 263 0.55 -8.83 -9.16
N ALA A 264 -0.17 -7.83 -8.63
CA ALA A 264 0.09 -7.26 -7.31
C ALA A 264 0.01 -8.31 -6.19
N ALA A 265 -0.97 -9.21 -6.25
CA ALA A 265 -1.11 -10.29 -5.27
C ALA A 265 0.07 -11.29 -5.28
N CYS A 266 0.82 -11.37 -6.39
CA CYS A 266 2.06 -12.14 -6.47
C CYS A 266 3.23 -11.45 -5.75
N LEU A 267 3.18 -10.13 -5.56
CA LEU A 267 4.17 -9.35 -4.82
C LEU A 267 3.84 -9.40 -3.33
N ALA A 268 4.32 -10.36 -2.73
CA ALA A 268 3.97 -10.87 -1.42
C ALA A 268 4.09 -9.96 -0.20
N PRO A 269 5.07 -9.07 -0.10
CA PRO A 269 5.15 -8.14 1.01
C PRO A 269 4.07 -7.05 0.97
N LEU A 270 3.53 -6.77 -0.22
CA LEU A 270 2.52 -5.74 -0.43
C LEU A 270 1.09 -6.18 -0.07
N ALA A 271 0.88 -7.47 0.19
CA ALA A 271 -0.39 -7.95 0.71
C ALA A 271 -0.44 -7.67 2.21
N THR A 272 -1.33 -6.79 2.60
CA THR A 272 -1.54 -6.25 3.95
C THR A 272 -1.20 -7.19 5.11
N ARG A 273 -0.24 -6.80 5.96
CA ARG A 273 0.01 -7.46 7.25
C ARG A 273 -0.77 -6.75 8.35
N ARG A 274 -1.61 -7.47 9.05
CA ARG A 274 -1.98 -7.08 10.42
C ARG A 274 -0.77 -7.29 11.34
N PRO A 275 -0.44 -6.35 12.22
CA PRO A 275 0.30 -6.69 13.43
C PRO A 275 -0.54 -7.66 14.30
N PRO A 276 0.10 -8.47 15.11
CA PRO A 276 -0.57 -9.40 16.01
C PRO A 276 -1.48 -8.69 16.99
#